data_58ff3fd9ec428f7d8c788d5e8876a8fe
#
_entry.id   58ff3fd9ec428f7d8c788d5e8876a8fe
#
_cell.length_a   1.000
_cell.length_b   1.000
_cell.length_c   1.000
_cell.angle_alpha   90.00
_cell.angle_beta   90.00
_cell.angle_gamma   90.00
#
_symmetry.space_group_name_H-M   'P 1'
#
loop_
_entity.id
_entity.type
_entity.pdbx_description
1 polymer ?
#
loop_
_entity_poly.entity_id
_entity_poly.type
_entity_poly.pdbx_seq_one_letter_code
_entity_poly.pdbx_strand_id
1 'polypeptide(L)'
;MDIKELGLVDPETHWYYQAKILPFKLAFNKYSNNSKTVYDVGAGSGFFAKSIIQLDANLSAICIDPNYEKEWSENSGKLKFVKAVKNPTADIYLFVDVLEHVADDLGLLRMYTDFAPPGAIIMISVPAFMSLWSPHDVFVAHYRRYRLKQVETLVIKSGLELLESRYLFGSIFPIAWLVRRLKRNDSPSSDLATLPLPLNTILKVLLKLEHRIRINKLAGISTFVVARVKTNSAK
;
A
#
# COMPACT_ATOMS: atom_id res chain seq x y z
N MET A 1 -3.89 -5.35 -3.35
CA MET A 1 -3.73 -6.85 -3.27
C MET A 1 -3.49 -7.33 -4.67
N ASP A 2 -2.44 -8.12 -4.89
CA ASP A 2 -2.10 -8.64 -6.21
C ASP A 2 -3.29 -9.43 -6.80
N ILE A 3 -3.58 -9.21 -8.09
CA ILE A 3 -4.68 -9.92 -8.78
C ILE A 3 -4.46 -11.44 -8.76
N LYS A 4 -3.19 -11.90 -8.79
CA LYS A 4 -2.86 -13.33 -8.69
C LYS A 4 -3.23 -13.96 -7.34
N GLU A 5 -3.45 -13.15 -6.33
CA GLU A 5 -3.81 -13.58 -4.97
C GLU A 5 -5.30 -13.39 -4.66
N LEU A 6 -6.08 -12.89 -5.63
CA LEU A 6 -7.52 -12.75 -5.49
C LEU A 6 -8.17 -14.11 -5.22
N GLY A 7 -8.93 -14.19 -4.13
CA GLY A 7 -9.64 -15.42 -3.74
C GLY A 7 -8.84 -16.41 -2.88
N LEU A 8 -7.53 -16.21 -2.68
CA LEU A 8 -6.74 -17.07 -1.77
C LEU A 8 -7.10 -16.84 -0.30
N VAL A 9 -7.34 -15.58 0.06
CA VAL A 9 -7.76 -15.17 1.40
C VAL A 9 -8.76 -14.02 1.32
N ASP A 10 -9.64 -13.94 2.32
CA ASP A 10 -10.54 -12.79 2.48
C ASP A 10 -9.80 -11.63 3.19
N PRO A 11 -9.56 -10.48 2.52
CA PRO A 11 -8.85 -9.36 3.13
C PRO A 11 -9.60 -8.72 4.30
N GLU A 12 -10.92 -8.90 4.39
CA GLU A 12 -11.72 -8.37 5.51
C GLU A 12 -11.47 -9.14 6.81
N THR A 13 -10.99 -10.37 6.73
CA THR A 13 -10.74 -11.22 7.90
C THR A 13 -9.28 -11.57 8.12
N HIS A 14 -8.45 -11.48 7.08
CA HIS A 14 -7.05 -11.89 7.14
C HIS A 14 -6.18 -10.90 7.93
N TRP A 15 -5.36 -11.40 8.86
CA TRP A 15 -4.53 -10.61 9.77
C TRP A 15 -3.64 -9.58 9.08
N TYR A 16 -3.05 -9.95 7.95
CA TYR A 16 -2.11 -9.10 7.21
C TYR A 16 -2.79 -7.83 6.67
N TYR A 17 -3.91 -8.00 5.96
CA TYR A 17 -4.66 -6.87 5.39
C TYR A 17 -5.27 -5.97 6.46
N GLN A 18 -5.84 -6.60 7.50
CA GLN A 18 -6.41 -5.88 8.65
C GLN A 18 -5.36 -5.08 9.43
N ALA A 19 -4.12 -5.57 9.52
CA ALA A 19 -3.02 -4.83 10.12
C ALA A 19 -2.47 -3.76 9.15
N LYS A 20 -2.35 -4.10 7.85
CA LYS A 20 -1.77 -3.20 6.85
C LYS A 20 -2.61 -1.96 6.57
N ILE A 21 -3.95 -2.05 6.67
CA ILE A 21 -4.84 -0.88 6.47
C ILE A 21 -4.76 0.14 7.61
N LEU A 22 -4.37 -0.24 8.81
CA LEU A 22 -4.37 0.66 9.98
C LEU A 22 -3.51 1.91 9.80
N PRO A 23 -2.25 1.85 9.32
CA PRO A 23 -1.46 3.06 9.08
C PRO A 23 -2.08 3.99 8.04
N PHE A 24 -2.77 3.46 7.04
CA PHE A 24 -3.47 4.27 6.04
C PHE A 24 -4.66 5.01 6.66
N LYS A 25 -5.48 4.33 7.48
CA LYS A 25 -6.59 4.97 8.21
C LYS A 25 -6.09 6.05 9.17
N LEU A 26 -4.98 5.81 9.87
CA LEU A 26 -4.37 6.80 10.76
C LEU A 26 -3.80 8.00 10.00
N ALA A 27 -3.17 7.77 8.84
CA ALA A 27 -2.66 8.84 7.99
C ALA A 27 -3.80 9.64 7.36
N PHE A 28 -4.88 8.99 6.91
CA PHE A 28 -6.08 9.65 6.45
C PHE A 28 -6.61 10.63 7.50
N ASN A 29 -6.87 10.17 8.71
CA ASN A 29 -7.39 11.01 9.81
C ASN A 29 -6.45 12.17 10.17
N LYS A 30 -5.14 12.03 9.93
CA LYS A 30 -4.14 13.05 10.29
C LYS A 30 -3.92 14.09 9.20
N TYR A 31 -3.98 13.70 7.93
CA TYR A 31 -3.49 14.52 6.83
C TYR A 31 -4.54 14.88 5.77
N SER A 32 -5.71 14.21 5.75
CA SER A 32 -6.66 14.28 4.64
C SER A 32 -7.92 15.09 4.98
N ASN A 33 -7.73 16.28 5.56
CA ASN A 33 -8.84 17.18 5.86
C ASN A 33 -9.51 17.66 4.57
N ASN A 34 -10.85 17.51 4.48
CA ASN A 34 -11.70 17.94 3.35
C ASN A 34 -11.41 17.20 2.01
N SER A 35 -10.71 16.08 2.02
CA SER A 35 -10.53 15.25 0.82
C SER A 35 -11.87 14.66 0.35
N LYS A 36 -12.05 14.56 -0.97
CA LYS A 36 -13.27 14.03 -1.61
C LYS A 36 -13.00 12.82 -2.48
N THR A 37 -11.80 12.74 -3.05
CA THR A 37 -11.44 11.74 -4.06
C THR A 37 -10.20 10.95 -3.66
N VAL A 38 -10.28 9.63 -3.81
CA VAL A 38 -9.20 8.68 -3.56
C VAL A 38 -8.88 7.92 -4.83
N TYR A 39 -7.62 7.88 -5.24
CA TYR A 39 -7.14 6.96 -6.27
C TYR A 39 -6.34 5.85 -5.61
N ASP A 40 -6.72 4.61 -5.88
CA ASP A 40 -6.01 3.40 -5.48
C ASP A 40 -5.34 2.82 -6.72
N VAL A 41 -4.02 3.02 -6.83
CA VAL A 41 -3.23 2.65 -8.01
C VAL A 41 -2.69 1.23 -7.84
N GLY A 42 -2.94 0.35 -8.80
CA GLY A 42 -2.69 -1.09 -8.67
C GLY A 42 -3.64 -1.71 -7.64
N ALA A 43 -4.91 -1.32 -7.67
CA ALA A 43 -5.86 -1.56 -6.58
C ALA A 43 -6.23 -3.04 -6.38
N GLY A 44 -6.09 -3.89 -7.40
CA GLY A 44 -6.48 -5.29 -7.33
C GLY A 44 -7.93 -5.45 -6.85
N SER A 45 -8.13 -5.94 -5.62
CA SER A 45 -9.49 -6.12 -5.04
C SER A 45 -10.19 -4.81 -4.65
N GLY A 46 -9.49 -3.68 -4.63
CA GLY A 46 -9.99 -2.41 -4.11
C GLY A 46 -10.18 -2.36 -2.58
N PHE A 47 -9.63 -3.32 -1.83
CA PHE A 47 -9.78 -3.39 -0.38
C PHE A 47 -9.33 -2.11 0.33
N PHE A 48 -8.20 -1.53 -0.07
CA PHE A 48 -7.68 -0.32 0.57
C PHE A 48 -8.58 0.89 0.29
N ALA A 49 -8.98 1.09 -0.96
CA ALA A 49 -9.94 2.13 -1.33
C ALA A 49 -11.27 1.97 -0.59
N LYS A 50 -11.86 0.77 -0.58
CA LYS A 50 -13.09 0.44 0.16
C LYS A 50 -12.98 0.82 1.63
N SER A 51 -11.86 0.43 2.26
CA SER A 51 -11.62 0.69 3.68
C SER A 51 -11.43 2.19 4.01
N ILE A 52 -10.90 2.98 3.08
CA ILE A 52 -10.71 4.42 3.29
C ILE A 52 -12.01 5.19 3.10
N ILE A 53 -12.79 4.91 2.05
CA ILE A 53 -14.06 5.62 1.82
C ILE A 53 -15.13 5.36 2.90
N GLN A 54 -14.96 4.31 3.71
CA GLN A 54 -15.81 4.06 4.88
C GLN A 54 -15.56 5.05 6.02
N LEU A 55 -14.45 5.79 6.01
CA LEU A 55 -14.10 6.75 7.08
C LEU A 55 -14.86 8.07 6.95
N ASP A 56 -15.29 8.43 5.72
CA ASP A 56 -16.06 9.65 5.46
C ASP A 56 -17.06 9.39 4.33
N ALA A 57 -18.34 9.67 4.60
CA ALA A 57 -19.44 9.48 3.65
C ALA A 57 -19.35 10.35 2.37
N ASN A 58 -18.53 11.41 2.40
CA ASN A 58 -18.33 12.30 1.25
C ASN A 58 -17.25 11.80 0.30
N LEU A 59 -16.50 10.78 0.67
CA LEU A 59 -15.45 10.22 -0.16
C LEU A 59 -16.01 9.37 -1.31
N SER A 60 -15.31 9.45 -2.44
CA SER A 60 -15.42 8.52 -3.55
C SER A 60 -14.03 7.99 -3.91
N ALA A 61 -13.94 6.81 -4.50
CA ALA A 61 -12.66 6.26 -4.92
C ALA A 61 -12.71 5.72 -6.35
N ILE A 62 -11.56 5.79 -7.01
CA ILE A 62 -11.29 5.13 -8.28
C ILE A 62 -10.15 4.13 -8.04
N CYS A 63 -10.47 2.85 -8.19
CA CYS A 63 -9.54 1.74 -8.18
C CYS A 63 -9.01 1.57 -9.61
N ILE A 64 -7.70 1.69 -9.79
CA ILE A 64 -7.06 1.69 -11.10
C ILE A 64 -6.16 0.44 -11.17
N ASP A 65 -6.45 -0.46 -12.12
CA ASP A 65 -5.60 -1.62 -12.35
C ASP A 65 -5.69 -2.05 -13.82
N PRO A 66 -4.58 -2.07 -14.57
CA PRO A 66 -4.58 -2.42 -15.98
C PRO A 66 -5.03 -3.86 -16.27
N ASN A 67 -5.00 -4.73 -15.26
CA ASN A 67 -5.37 -6.13 -15.39
C ASN A 67 -6.88 -6.40 -15.15
N TYR A 68 -7.70 -5.39 -14.87
CA TYR A 68 -9.16 -5.60 -14.81
C TYR A 68 -9.69 -6.07 -16.17
N GLU A 69 -10.53 -7.09 -16.17
CA GLU A 69 -11.16 -7.58 -17.41
C GLU A 69 -12.14 -6.54 -18.01
N LYS A 70 -12.91 -5.91 -17.13
CA LYS A 70 -13.91 -4.88 -17.46
C LYS A 70 -13.89 -3.76 -16.42
N GLU A 71 -14.50 -2.65 -16.75
CA GLU A 71 -14.73 -1.56 -15.81
C GLU A 71 -16.12 -1.71 -15.17
N TRP A 72 -16.24 -1.38 -13.88
CA TRP A 72 -17.49 -1.44 -13.14
C TRP A 72 -17.53 -0.42 -12.00
N SER A 73 -18.67 -0.30 -11.35
CA SER A 73 -18.82 0.53 -10.17
C SER A 73 -19.62 -0.18 -9.09
N GLU A 74 -19.32 0.17 -7.84
CA GLU A 74 -19.98 -0.32 -6.64
C GLU A 74 -20.44 0.88 -5.79
N ASN A 75 -21.22 0.61 -4.74
CA ASN A 75 -21.60 1.61 -3.75
C ASN A 75 -22.30 2.84 -4.37
N SER A 76 -23.28 2.61 -5.24
CA SER A 76 -24.00 3.68 -5.97
C SER A 76 -23.08 4.64 -6.73
N GLY A 77 -21.97 4.10 -7.30
CA GLY A 77 -21.00 4.85 -8.08
C GLY A 77 -19.90 5.56 -7.29
N LYS A 78 -19.91 5.45 -5.95
CA LYS A 78 -18.83 6.01 -5.11
C LYS A 78 -17.50 5.27 -5.25
N LEU A 79 -17.51 4.03 -5.68
CA LEU A 79 -16.35 3.21 -5.92
C LEU A 79 -16.36 2.74 -7.38
N LYS A 80 -15.36 3.15 -8.15
CA LYS A 80 -15.22 2.82 -9.56
C LYS A 80 -13.96 2.00 -9.77
N PHE A 81 -14.02 1.02 -10.65
CA PHE A 81 -12.91 0.17 -11.05
C PHE A 81 -12.65 0.38 -12.53
N VAL A 82 -11.47 0.87 -12.86
CA VAL A 82 -11.08 1.26 -14.23
C VAL A 82 -9.70 0.72 -14.58
N LYS A 83 -9.44 0.51 -15.86
CA LYS A 83 -8.12 0.05 -16.33
C LYS A 83 -7.07 1.16 -16.30
N ALA A 84 -7.47 2.37 -16.59
CA ALA A 84 -6.60 3.54 -16.64
C ALA A 84 -7.40 4.83 -16.45
N VAL A 85 -6.70 5.90 -16.10
CA VAL A 85 -7.25 7.25 -16.02
C VAL A 85 -6.40 8.21 -16.84
N LYS A 86 -7.04 9.20 -17.47
CA LYS A 86 -6.35 10.31 -18.12
C LYS A 86 -6.27 11.50 -17.17
N ASN A 87 -5.12 12.17 -17.09
CA ASN A 87 -4.88 13.33 -16.22
C ASN A 87 -5.36 13.05 -14.78
N PRO A 88 -4.72 12.11 -14.08
CA PRO A 88 -5.19 11.60 -12.80
C PRO A 88 -5.16 12.70 -11.74
N THR A 89 -6.35 13.19 -11.35
CA THR A 89 -6.50 14.24 -10.34
C THR A 89 -7.32 13.71 -9.17
N ALA A 90 -6.70 13.59 -8.00
CA ALA A 90 -7.34 13.16 -6.76
C ALA A 90 -6.72 13.89 -5.56
N ASP A 91 -7.43 13.89 -4.43
CA ASP A 91 -6.91 14.47 -3.18
C ASP A 91 -5.99 13.49 -2.44
N ILE A 92 -6.21 12.19 -2.67
CA ILE A 92 -5.44 11.11 -2.02
C ILE A 92 -5.07 10.07 -3.07
N TYR A 93 -3.81 9.62 -3.02
CA TYR A 93 -3.29 8.53 -3.85
C TYR A 93 -2.75 7.44 -2.94
N LEU A 94 -3.21 6.21 -3.18
CA LEU A 94 -2.72 5.00 -2.53
C LEU A 94 -1.86 4.22 -3.53
N PHE A 95 -0.63 3.89 -3.13
CA PHE A 95 0.27 2.98 -3.83
C PHE A 95 0.61 1.85 -2.87
N VAL A 96 -0.17 0.77 -2.91
CA VAL A 96 -0.05 -0.35 -1.95
C VAL A 96 0.39 -1.60 -2.68
N ASP A 97 1.65 -1.97 -2.49
CA ASP A 97 2.29 -3.11 -3.15
C ASP A 97 2.12 -3.02 -4.69
N VAL A 98 2.61 -1.92 -5.27
CA VAL A 98 2.54 -1.67 -6.71
C VAL A 98 3.88 -1.22 -7.31
N LEU A 99 4.67 -0.39 -6.62
CA LEU A 99 5.91 0.15 -7.17
C LEU A 99 6.98 -0.92 -7.41
N GLU A 100 6.95 -2.01 -6.65
CA GLU A 100 7.81 -3.17 -6.82
C GLU A 100 7.54 -3.98 -8.09
N HIS A 101 6.36 -3.80 -8.71
CA HIS A 101 5.95 -4.50 -9.93
C HIS A 101 6.35 -3.78 -11.22
N VAL A 102 6.95 -2.60 -11.13
CA VAL A 102 7.33 -1.81 -12.30
C VAL A 102 8.84 -1.55 -12.34
N ALA A 103 9.41 -1.56 -13.54
CA ALA A 103 10.83 -1.27 -13.71
C ALA A 103 11.14 0.20 -13.42
N ASP A 104 10.30 1.14 -13.88
CA ASP A 104 10.38 2.58 -13.64
C ASP A 104 9.36 3.01 -12.57
N ASP A 105 9.71 2.83 -11.31
CA ASP A 105 8.90 3.21 -10.16
C ASP A 105 8.75 4.73 -10.01
N LEU A 106 9.79 5.49 -10.39
CA LEU A 106 9.75 6.95 -10.40
C LEU A 106 8.79 7.48 -11.47
N GLY A 107 8.85 6.91 -12.68
CA GLY A 107 7.94 7.27 -13.77
C GLY A 107 6.49 6.97 -13.42
N LEU A 108 6.21 5.78 -12.83
CA LEU A 108 4.86 5.47 -12.37
C LEU A 108 4.37 6.45 -11.30
N LEU A 109 5.20 6.78 -10.31
CA LEU A 109 4.80 7.72 -9.26
C LEU A 109 4.50 9.10 -9.84
N ARG A 110 5.36 9.61 -10.73
CA ARG A 110 5.18 10.90 -11.41
C ARG A 110 3.96 10.93 -12.33
N MET A 111 3.65 9.85 -13.03
CA MET A 111 2.46 9.75 -13.88
C MET A 111 1.19 10.20 -13.15
N TYR A 112 1.10 9.94 -11.84
CA TYR A 112 -0.04 10.34 -11.02
C TYR A 112 0.19 11.67 -10.30
N THR A 113 1.40 11.90 -9.77
CA THR A 113 1.65 13.05 -8.90
C THR A 113 1.86 14.35 -9.64
N ASP A 114 2.27 14.32 -10.91
CA ASP A 114 2.43 15.54 -11.75
C ASP A 114 1.09 16.21 -12.07
N PHE A 115 -0.03 15.46 -11.99
CA PHE A 115 -1.40 15.98 -12.17
C PHE A 115 -2.12 16.23 -10.84
N ALA A 116 -1.52 15.83 -9.72
CA ALA A 116 -2.15 15.94 -8.42
C ALA A 116 -2.24 17.39 -7.95
N PRO A 117 -3.35 17.82 -7.35
CA PRO A 117 -3.49 19.18 -6.86
C PRO A 117 -2.51 19.46 -5.71
N PRO A 118 -2.08 20.73 -5.53
CA PRO A 118 -1.29 21.13 -4.38
C PRO A 118 -1.95 20.72 -3.07
N GLY A 119 -1.17 20.11 -2.18
CA GLY A 119 -1.68 19.59 -0.91
C GLY A 119 -2.21 18.15 -0.96
N ALA A 120 -2.35 17.54 -2.13
CA ALA A 120 -2.75 16.13 -2.26
C ALA A 120 -1.83 15.21 -1.47
N ILE A 121 -2.40 14.16 -0.87
CA ILE A 121 -1.70 13.22 -0.01
C ILE A 121 -1.40 11.93 -0.76
N ILE A 122 -0.16 11.51 -0.69
CA ILE A 122 0.31 10.27 -1.29
C ILE A 122 0.70 9.30 -0.16
N MET A 123 0.12 8.10 -0.16
CA MET A 123 0.40 7.04 0.80
C MET A 123 0.99 5.84 0.07
N ILE A 124 2.20 5.46 0.42
CA ILE A 124 2.95 4.38 -0.24
C ILE A 124 3.26 3.29 0.77
N SER A 125 3.02 2.05 0.41
CA SER A 125 3.54 0.89 1.12
C SER A 125 4.09 -0.12 0.12
N VAL A 126 5.33 -0.57 0.33
CA VAL A 126 6.02 -1.55 -0.51
C VAL A 126 6.76 -2.57 0.36
N PRO A 127 7.04 -3.79 -0.16
CA PRO A 127 7.77 -4.80 0.58
C PRO A 127 9.19 -4.34 0.91
N ALA A 128 9.62 -4.65 2.14
CA ALA A 128 10.92 -4.23 2.65
C ALA A 128 11.99 -5.29 2.46
N PHE A 129 13.24 -4.85 2.32
CA PHE A 129 14.51 -5.58 2.31
C PHE A 129 14.65 -6.73 1.31
N MET A 130 15.63 -6.64 0.42
CA MET A 130 16.04 -7.73 -0.47
C MET A 130 16.45 -9.01 0.28
N SER A 131 16.85 -8.91 1.55
CA SER A 131 17.14 -10.09 2.40
C SER A 131 15.90 -10.92 2.75
N LEU A 132 14.70 -10.36 2.53
CA LEU A 132 13.40 -11.04 2.66
C LEU A 132 12.89 -11.59 1.31
N TRP A 133 13.68 -11.50 0.23
CA TRP A 133 13.29 -12.06 -1.05
C TRP A 133 13.01 -13.55 -0.94
N SER A 134 11.91 -14.00 -1.51
CA SER A 134 11.40 -15.36 -1.36
C SER A 134 10.71 -15.85 -2.64
N PRO A 135 10.33 -17.12 -2.73
CA PRO A 135 9.52 -17.63 -3.84
C PRO A 135 8.23 -16.87 -4.08
N HIS A 136 7.66 -16.25 -3.05
CA HIS A 136 6.51 -15.37 -3.18
C HIS A 136 6.79 -14.17 -4.10
N ASP A 137 7.94 -13.51 -3.96
CA ASP A 137 8.29 -12.36 -4.82
C ASP A 137 8.38 -12.75 -6.29
N VAL A 138 8.87 -13.96 -6.56
CA VAL A 138 8.91 -14.52 -7.91
C VAL A 138 7.49 -14.82 -8.43
N PHE A 139 6.64 -15.41 -7.57
CA PHE A 139 5.26 -15.73 -7.91
C PHE A 139 4.45 -14.50 -8.31
N VAL A 140 4.58 -13.40 -7.57
CA VAL A 140 3.88 -12.14 -7.86
C VAL A 140 4.62 -11.25 -8.85
N ALA A 141 5.78 -11.68 -9.36
CA ALA A 141 6.60 -10.99 -10.34
C ALA A 141 7.12 -9.62 -9.86
N HIS A 142 7.63 -9.55 -8.64
CA HIS A 142 8.33 -8.38 -8.16
C HIS A 142 9.65 -8.15 -8.91
N TYR A 143 10.02 -6.88 -9.11
CA TYR A 143 11.36 -6.50 -9.56
C TYR A 143 12.31 -6.29 -8.38
N ARG A 144 11.77 -5.82 -7.22
CA ARG A 144 12.59 -5.39 -6.07
C ARG A 144 11.81 -5.35 -4.77
N ARG A 145 12.57 -5.23 -3.69
CA ARG A 145 12.12 -4.82 -2.36
C ARG A 145 12.91 -3.59 -1.93
N TYR A 146 12.36 -2.77 -1.06
CA TYR A 146 12.91 -1.47 -0.73
C TYR A 146 13.48 -1.40 0.68
N ARG A 147 14.53 -0.61 0.86
CA ARG A 147 14.83 -0.03 2.17
C ARG A 147 14.03 1.26 2.32
N LEU A 148 13.68 1.64 3.55
CA LEU A 148 12.89 2.84 3.83
C LEU A 148 13.49 4.08 3.16
N LYS A 149 14.83 4.25 3.24
CA LYS A 149 15.55 5.37 2.63
C LYS A 149 15.42 5.43 1.11
N GLN A 150 15.24 4.29 0.44
CA GLN A 150 15.04 4.27 -1.01
C GLN A 150 13.67 4.83 -1.37
N VAL A 151 12.61 4.49 -0.60
CA VAL A 151 11.26 5.05 -0.80
C VAL A 151 11.24 6.54 -0.46
N GLU A 152 11.90 6.97 0.64
CA GLU A 152 12.07 8.39 0.98
C GLU A 152 12.74 9.17 -0.17
N THR A 153 13.80 8.60 -0.75
CA THR A 153 14.51 9.21 -1.88
C THR A 153 13.63 9.27 -3.13
N LEU A 154 12.86 8.21 -3.41
CA LEU A 154 11.92 8.16 -4.52
C LEU A 154 10.87 9.29 -4.42
N VAL A 155 10.28 9.46 -3.24
CA VAL A 155 9.33 10.53 -2.92
C VAL A 155 9.93 11.91 -3.14
N ILE A 156 11.15 12.15 -2.62
CA ILE A 156 11.85 13.45 -2.78
C ILE A 156 12.17 13.72 -4.25
N LYS A 157 12.65 12.71 -5.00
CA LYS A 157 12.94 12.81 -6.44
C LYS A 157 11.68 13.07 -7.28
N SER A 158 10.51 12.66 -6.81
CA SER A 158 9.22 12.97 -7.44
C SER A 158 8.74 14.40 -7.14
N GLY A 159 9.52 15.22 -6.43
CA GLY A 159 9.14 16.59 -6.09
C GLY A 159 8.20 16.72 -4.90
N LEU A 160 7.86 15.63 -4.24
CA LEU A 160 6.94 15.60 -3.10
C LEU A 160 7.61 16.01 -1.79
N GLU A 161 6.81 16.45 -0.84
CA GLU A 161 7.20 16.70 0.55
C GLU A 161 6.99 15.42 1.36
N LEU A 162 8.03 14.92 2.03
CA LEU A 162 7.95 13.77 2.92
C LEU A 162 7.34 14.20 4.27
N LEU A 163 6.23 13.59 4.67
CA LEU A 163 5.55 13.87 5.93
C LEU A 163 5.84 12.82 7.01
N GLU A 164 5.81 11.54 6.63
CA GLU A 164 5.99 10.41 7.56
C GLU A 164 6.62 9.24 6.83
N SER A 165 7.49 8.51 7.51
CA SER A 165 8.04 7.26 6.98
C SER A 165 8.39 6.31 8.11
N ARG A 166 8.16 5.00 7.91
CA ARG A 166 8.50 3.95 8.89
C ARG A 166 8.45 2.56 8.26
N TYR A 167 8.98 1.59 8.96
CA TYR A 167 8.71 0.18 8.69
C TYR A 167 7.44 -0.27 9.40
N LEU A 168 6.75 -1.22 8.79
CA LEU A 168 5.60 -1.93 9.34
C LEU A 168 5.97 -3.37 9.63
N PHE A 169 5.28 -3.97 10.61
CA PHE A 169 5.44 -5.38 10.95
C PHE A 169 6.84 -5.72 11.47
N GLY A 170 7.42 -4.83 12.28
CA GLY A 170 8.74 -5.02 12.89
C GLY A 170 8.77 -6.17 13.88
N SER A 171 7.69 -6.38 14.64
CA SER A 171 7.58 -7.45 15.64
C SER A 171 7.67 -8.85 15.04
N ILE A 172 7.21 -9.05 13.81
CA ILE A 172 7.27 -10.34 13.12
C ILE A 172 8.45 -10.45 12.14
N PHE A 173 9.23 -9.37 11.95
CA PHE A 173 10.34 -9.36 11.01
C PHE A 173 11.38 -10.48 11.25
N PRO A 174 11.84 -10.76 12.48
CA PRO A 174 12.83 -11.81 12.70
C PRO A 174 12.32 -13.20 12.28
N ILE A 175 11.06 -13.49 12.59
CA ILE A 175 10.43 -14.77 12.25
C ILE A 175 10.26 -14.87 10.72
N ALA A 176 9.75 -13.83 10.08
CA ALA A 176 9.57 -13.78 8.64
C ALA A 176 10.92 -13.95 7.90
N TRP A 177 11.98 -13.31 8.40
CA TRP A 177 13.31 -13.43 7.84
C TRP A 177 13.84 -14.88 7.93
N LEU A 178 13.69 -15.52 9.10
CA LEU A 178 14.12 -16.91 9.29
C LEU A 178 13.34 -17.87 8.39
N VAL A 179 12.02 -17.77 8.36
CA VAL A 179 11.15 -18.64 7.55
C VAL A 179 11.49 -18.49 6.07
N ARG A 180 11.64 -17.26 5.56
CA ARG A 180 11.96 -17.01 4.15
C ARG A 180 13.36 -17.47 3.78
N ARG A 181 14.31 -17.42 4.71
CA ARG A 181 15.65 -17.95 4.50
C ARG A 181 15.64 -19.48 4.37
N LEU A 182 14.83 -20.16 5.17
CA LEU A 182 14.68 -21.63 5.09
C LEU A 182 13.96 -22.07 3.81
N LYS A 183 12.96 -21.30 3.36
CA LYS A 183 12.17 -21.59 2.15
C LYS A 183 12.73 -21.00 0.86
N ARG A 184 13.96 -20.50 0.86
CA ARG A 184 14.52 -19.73 -0.26
C ARG A 184 14.57 -20.51 -1.59
N ASN A 185 14.69 -21.82 -1.52
CA ASN A 185 14.82 -22.72 -2.67
C ASN A 185 13.50 -23.42 -3.02
N ASP A 186 12.40 -23.07 -2.38
CA ASP A 186 11.08 -23.63 -2.70
C ASP A 186 10.59 -23.11 -4.07
N SER A 187 9.63 -23.80 -4.65
CA SER A 187 8.96 -23.37 -5.87
C SER A 187 8.17 -22.06 -5.62
N PRO A 188 8.05 -21.18 -6.65
CA PRO A 188 7.27 -19.97 -6.55
C PRO A 188 5.83 -20.23 -6.08
N SER A 189 5.44 -19.58 -4.99
CA SER A 189 4.11 -19.75 -4.37
C SER A 189 3.73 -18.52 -3.54
N SER A 190 2.44 -18.31 -3.30
CA SER A 190 1.98 -17.24 -2.41
C SER A 190 2.34 -17.53 -0.96
N ASP A 191 2.75 -16.50 -0.23
CA ASP A 191 2.93 -16.54 1.23
C ASP A 191 1.58 -16.37 1.98
N LEU A 192 0.50 -16.03 1.28
CA LEU A 192 -0.83 -15.85 1.86
C LEU A 192 -1.42 -17.23 2.18
N ALA A 193 -1.46 -17.54 3.45
CA ALA A 193 -2.11 -18.73 3.96
C ALA A 193 -3.16 -18.37 5.00
N THR A 194 -4.28 -19.09 4.97
CA THR A 194 -5.25 -19.00 6.05
C THR A 194 -4.65 -19.59 7.32
N LEU A 195 -4.58 -18.77 8.37
CA LEU A 195 -4.09 -19.22 9.67
C LEU A 195 -5.24 -19.72 10.57
N PRO A 196 -4.98 -20.64 11.49
CA PRO A 196 -5.96 -20.99 12.54
C PRO A 196 -6.44 -19.74 13.28
N LEU A 197 -7.73 -19.70 13.61
CA LEU A 197 -8.39 -18.52 14.19
C LEU A 197 -7.64 -17.91 15.38
N PRO A 198 -7.12 -18.68 16.36
CA PRO A 198 -6.39 -18.11 17.48
C PRO A 198 -5.11 -17.38 17.04
N LEU A 199 -4.35 -17.96 16.12
CA LEU A 199 -3.09 -17.35 15.63
C LEU A 199 -3.37 -16.09 14.81
N ASN A 200 -4.37 -16.11 13.93
CA ASN A 200 -4.83 -14.96 13.18
C ASN A 200 -5.23 -13.80 14.11
N THR A 201 -5.95 -14.10 15.21
CA THR A 201 -6.36 -13.12 16.21
C THR A 201 -5.18 -12.55 16.99
N ILE A 202 -4.25 -13.39 17.42
CA ILE A 202 -3.03 -12.97 18.14
C ILE A 202 -2.21 -12.01 17.27
N LEU A 203 -1.99 -12.35 15.99
CA LEU A 203 -1.27 -11.49 15.06
C LEU A 203 -1.96 -10.15 14.83
N LYS A 204 -3.30 -10.13 14.68
CA LYS A 204 -4.06 -8.88 14.58
C LYS A 204 -3.85 -7.98 15.80
N VAL A 205 -3.94 -8.54 17.01
CA VAL A 205 -3.77 -7.77 18.26
C VAL A 205 -2.34 -7.27 18.40
N LEU A 206 -1.34 -8.13 18.18
CA LEU A 206 0.07 -7.78 18.25
C LEU A 206 0.40 -6.62 17.31
N LEU A 207 0.00 -6.73 16.04
CA LEU A 207 0.30 -5.71 15.03
C LEU A 207 -0.52 -4.43 15.25
N LYS A 208 -1.75 -4.53 15.77
CA LYS A 208 -2.51 -3.36 16.19
C LYS A 208 -1.83 -2.58 17.31
N LEU A 209 -1.20 -3.28 18.26
CA LEU A 209 -0.41 -2.66 19.32
C LEU A 209 0.88 -2.03 18.76
N GLU A 210 1.57 -2.73 17.84
CA GLU A 210 2.75 -2.19 17.17
C GLU A 210 2.48 -0.87 16.47
N HIS A 211 1.31 -0.69 15.85
CA HIS A 211 0.95 0.56 15.17
C HIS A 211 0.86 1.78 16.10
N ARG A 212 0.76 1.60 17.42
CA ARG A 212 0.89 2.68 18.39
C ARG A 212 2.32 3.23 18.46
N ILE A 213 3.32 2.40 18.12
CA ILE A 213 4.74 2.78 18.04
C ILE A 213 5.01 3.34 16.64
N ARG A 214 4.79 4.64 16.43
CA ARG A 214 4.84 5.29 15.11
C ARG A 214 6.25 5.55 14.58
N ILE A 215 7.31 5.15 15.28
CA ILE A 215 8.70 5.59 15.02
C ILE A 215 9.63 4.43 14.58
N ASN A 216 9.08 3.33 14.06
CA ASN A 216 9.94 2.22 13.65
C ASN A 216 10.75 2.57 12.40
N LYS A 217 12.02 2.92 12.58
CA LYS A 217 13.01 3.17 11.52
C LYS A 217 14.01 2.02 11.33
N LEU A 218 13.91 0.95 12.12
CA LEU A 218 14.91 -0.11 12.18
C LEU A 218 14.64 -1.22 11.16
N ALA A 219 13.51 -1.91 11.29
CA ALA A 219 13.17 -3.05 10.43
C ALA A 219 11.68 -3.37 10.43
N GLY A 220 11.23 -4.03 9.37
CA GLY A 220 9.88 -4.56 9.20
C GLY A 220 9.75 -5.29 7.88
N ILE A 221 8.63 -5.93 7.63
CA ILE A 221 8.44 -6.65 6.36
C ILE A 221 7.89 -5.77 5.24
N SER A 222 7.37 -4.58 5.57
CA SER A 222 6.93 -3.55 4.63
C SER A 222 7.42 -2.17 5.07
N THR A 223 7.50 -1.24 4.13
CA THR A 223 7.66 0.19 4.41
C THR A 223 6.30 0.87 4.36
N PHE A 224 6.19 2.03 5.00
CA PHE A 224 5.05 2.94 4.89
C PHE A 224 5.55 4.37 4.85
N VAL A 225 5.10 5.11 3.85
CA VAL A 225 5.49 6.50 3.63
C VAL A 225 4.25 7.32 3.33
N VAL A 226 4.16 8.50 3.93
CA VAL A 226 3.18 9.53 3.61
C VAL A 226 3.91 10.75 3.07
N ALA A 227 3.46 11.24 1.94
CA ALA A 227 3.99 12.42 1.29
C ALA A 227 2.87 13.36 0.88
N ARG A 228 3.22 14.57 0.51
CA ARG A 228 2.28 15.60 0.06
C ARG A 228 2.82 16.29 -1.20
N VAL A 229 1.93 16.61 -2.12
CA VAL A 229 2.23 17.52 -3.22
C VAL A 229 2.50 18.91 -2.64
N LYS A 230 3.65 19.50 -2.95
CA LYS A 230 4.02 20.81 -2.42
C LYS A 230 2.96 21.84 -2.79
N THR A 231 2.52 22.60 -1.82
CA THR A 231 1.78 23.83 -2.06
C THR A 231 2.79 24.87 -2.54
N ASN A 232 2.63 25.40 -3.76
CA ASN A 232 3.41 26.56 -4.16
C ASN A 232 3.13 27.65 -3.14
N SER A 233 4.10 27.91 -2.26
CA SER A 233 4.07 29.12 -1.47
C SER A 233 4.07 30.26 -2.48
N ALA A 234 2.97 30.99 -2.58
CA ALA A 234 2.94 32.21 -3.37
C ALA A 234 4.15 33.07 -2.95
N LYS A 235 5.03 33.32 -3.94
CA LYS A 235 6.09 34.29 -3.77
C LYS A 235 5.48 35.68 -3.63
#